data_a83439e3199a26a014d59b75e8f818e6
#
_entry.id   a83439e3199a26a014d59b75e8f818e6
#
_cell.length_a   1.000
_cell.length_b   1.000
_cell.length_c   1.000
_cell.angle_alpha   90.00
_cell.angle_beta   90.00
_cell.angle_gamma   90.00
#
_symmetry.space_group_name_H-M   'P 1'
#
loop_
_entity.id
_entity.type
_entity.pdbx_description
1 polymer ?
#
loop_
_entity_poly.entity_id
_entity_poly.type
_entity_poly.pdbx_seq_one_letter_code
_entity_poly.pdbx_strand_id
1 'polypeptide(L)'
;EIENIFIKKRVERNLIEYGVPQWVSGITFFSGDKKNLFCLAKKENSLILEQYKDLVLDKEFSTPFTSISNFSVFRKKVLLTGYGSDFLGIVVEIDFAKKVLSNFFEQIYIDHIKDSSKPETFWFKGFEDKITHSFLYRPLVDNFRKPPLLVRAHSGPTSFFDGSYNSEVQYW
;
A
#
# COMPACT_ATOMS: atom_id res chain seq x y z
N GLU A 1 -40.27 -5.78 7.17
CA GLU A 1 -39.49 -6.68 8.08
C GLU A 1 -38.10 -6.83 7.57
N ILE A 2 -37.17 -6.10 8.21
CA ILE A 2 -35.75 -6.20 7.91
C ILE A 2 -35.15 -7.03 9.05
N GLU A 3 -35.43 -8.28 9.06
CA GLU A 3 -34.78 -9.23 9.93
C GLU A 3 -33.66 -9.92 9.14
N ASN A 4 -32.51 -9.99 9.74
CA ASN A 4 -31.29 -10.69 9.29
C ASN A 4 -30.22 -9.86 8.62
N ILE A 5 -29.57 -8.97 9.41
CA ILE A 5 -28.74 -8.27 8.57
C ILE A 5 -27.29 -8.18 8.89
N PHE A 6 -26.81 -8.63 9.98
CA PHE A 6 -25.36 -8.54 10.22
C PHE A 6 -24.80 -9.79 10.90
N ILE A 7 -24.48 -10.80 10.10
CA ILE A 7 -23.48 -11.76 10.55
C ILE A 7 -22.13 -11.05 10.45
N LYS A 8 -21.67 -10.47 11.55
CA LYS A 8 -20.30 -9.97 11.65
C LYS A 8 -19.35 -11.17 11.76
N LYS A 9 -18.70 -11.53 10.69
CA LYS A 9 -17.52 -12.40 10.74
C LYS A 9 -16.30 -11.48 10.77
N ARG A 10 -15.56 -11.51 11.88
CA ARG A 10 -14.30 -10.77 11.99
C ARG A 10 -13.19 -11.60 11.33
N VAL A 11 -12.52 -11.00 10.36
CA VAL A 11 -11.29 -11.56 9.80
C VAL A 11 -10.14 -10.93 10.59
N GLU A 12 -9.46 -11.73 11.38
CA GLU A 12 -8.27 -11.31 12.10
C GLU A 12 -7.03 -11.96 11.48
N ARG A 13 -6.10 -11.12 11.07
CA ARG A 13 -4.77 -11.56 10.66
C ARG A 13 -3.74 -10.69 11.36
N ASN A 14 -2.76 -11.31 11.99
CA ASN A 14 -1.70 -10.61 12.70
C ASN A 14 -0.85 -9.79 11.73
N LEU A 15 -0.52 -8.55 12.11
CA LEU A 15 0.34 -7.62 11.37
C LEU A 15 -0.21 -7.22 9.99
N ILE A 16 -1.52 -7.30 9.79
CA ILE A 16 -2.20 -6.87 8.56
C ILE A 16 -3.24 -5.82 8.89
N GLU A 17 -3.23 -4.73 8.16
CA GLU A 17 -4.18 -3.64 8.26
C GLU A 17 -5.10 -3.62 7.03
N TYR A 18 -6.39 -3.45 7.27
CA TYR A 18 -7.41 -3.25 6.24
C TYR A 18 -7.99 -1.86 6.39
N GLY A 19 -7.65 -0.99 5.48
CA GLY A 19 -8.21 0.35 5.43
C GLY A 19 -7.22 1.46 5.78
N VAL A 20 -7.77 2.66 5.83
CA VAL A 20 -7.10 3.89 6.22
C VAL A 20 -7.90 4.55 7.35
N PRO A 21 -7.37 5.57 8.02
CA PRO A 21 -8.12 6.33 9.02
C PRO A 21 -9.48 6.79 8.51
N GLN A 22 -10.48 6.77 9.38
CA GLN A 22 -11.89 7.02 9.01
C GLN A 22 -12.19 8.37 8.37
N TRP A 23 -11.33 9.38 8.58
CA TRP A 23 -11.49 10.68 7.92
C TRP A 23 -10.96 10.74 6.49
N VAL A 24 -10.27 9.72 6.03
CA VAL A 24 -9.87 9.58 4.62
C VAL A 24 -11.05 9.02 3.85
N SER A 25 -11.86 9.90 3.31
CA SER A 25 -13.05 9.50 2.53
C SER A 25 -12.70 9.18 1.08
N GLY A 26 -13.59 8.43 0.41
CA GLY A 26 -13.49 8.15 -1.02
C GLY A 26 -12.56 7.00 -1.39
N ILE A 27 -11.95 6.32 -0.42
CA ILE A 27 -11.11 5.14 -0.69
C ILE A 27 -11.88 3.88 -0.31
N THR A 28 -11.92 2.93 -1.21
CA THR A 28 -12.53 1.61 -1.00
C THR A 28 -11.42 0.56 -0.90
N PHE A 29 -11.47 -0.24 0.16
CA PHE A 29 -10.49 -1.32 0.43
C PHE A 29 -11.04 -2.71 0.18
N PHE A 30 -12.30 -2.82 -0.12
CA PHE A 30 -12.93 -4.09 -0.46
C PHE A 30 -13.99 -3.88 -1.51
N SER A 31 -14.17 -4.88 -2.35
CA SER A 31 -15.22 -4.90 -3.37
C SER A 31 -15.55 -6.34 -3.72
N GLY A 32 -16.77 -6.57 -4.16
CA GLY A 32 -17.19 -7.90 -4.55
C GLY A 32 -18.67 -8.17 -4.27
N ASP A 33 -19.01 -9.44 -4.21
CA ASP A 33 -20.35 -9.94 -3.92
C ASP A 33 -20.34 -10.90 -2.72
N LYS A 34 -21.50 -11.53 -2.42
CA LYS A 34 -21.62 -12.46 -1.29
C LYS A 34 -20.71 -13.70 -1.39
N LYS A 35 -20.30 -14.08 -2.60
CA LYS A 35 -19.48 -15.27 -2.86
C LYS A 35 -18.00 -14.95 -3.03
N ASN A 36 -17.71 -13.78 -3.61
CA ASN A 36 -16.33 -13.38 -3.88
C ASN A 36 -16.13 -11.96 -3.35
N LEU A 37 -15.35 -11.84 -2.32
CA LEU A 37 -14.91 -10.56 -1.75
C LEU A 37 -13.42 -10.39 -2.04
N PHE A 38 -13.04 -9.22 -2.55
CA PHE A 38 -11.66 -8.82 -2.74
C PHE A 38 -11.35 -7.74 -1.72
N CYS A 39 -10.24 -7.90 -1.02
CA CYS A 39 -9.78 -6.96 0.00
C CYS A 39 -8.36 -6.52 -0.30
N LEU A 40 -8.10 -5.26 -0.04
CA LEU A 40 -6.76 -4.72 0.05
C LEU A 40 -6.29 -4.77 1.49
N ALA A 41 -5.17 -5.41 1.67
CA ALA A 41 -4.51 -5.56 2.95
C ALA A 41 -3.13 -4.91 2.89
N LYS A 42 -2.75 -4.19 3.94
CA LYS A 42 -1.43 -3.61 4.09
C LYS A 42 -0.62 -4.45 5.09
N LYS A 43 0.55 -4.87 4.65
CA LYS A 43 1.54 -5.55 5.48
C LYS A 43 2.87 -4.81 5.36
N GLU A 44 3.28 -4.15 6.45
CA GLU A 44 4.47 -3.30 6.47
C GLU A 44 4.43 -2.24 5.35
N ASN A 45 5.34 -2.30 4.40
CA ASN A 45 5.40 -1.37 3.25
C ASN A 45 4.83 -1.96 1.95
N SER A 46 4.11 -3.07 2.01
CA SER A 46 3.58 -3.76 0.84
C SER A 46 2.08 -3.86 0.89
N LEU A 47 1.44 -3.78 -0.26
CA LEU A 47 0.02 -4.03 -0.41
C LEU A 47 -0.20 -5.44 -0.98
N ILE A 48 -1.10 -6.14 -0.32
CA ILE A 48 -1.52 -7.48 -0.69
C ILE A 48 -2.98 -7.42 -1.10
N LEU A 49 -3.30 -8.05 -2.20
CA LEU A 49 -4.67 -8.21 -2.64
C LEU A 49 -5.15 -9.62 -2.30
N GLU A 50 -6.20 -9.70 -1.51
CA GLU A 50 -6.78 -10.95 -1.02
C GLU A 50 -8.12 -11.23 -1.68
N GLN A 51 -8.35 -12.47 -2.05
CA GLN A 51 -9.66 -12.95 -2.48
C GLN A 51 -10.23 -13.89 -1.42
N TYR A 52 -11.44 -13.59 -0.98
CA TYR A 52 -12.24 -14.46 -0.11
C TYR A 52 -13.37 -15.09 -0.90
N LYS A 53 -13.62 -16.37 -0.66
CA LYS A 53 -14.82 -17.08 -1.10
C LYS A 53 -15.61 -17.53 0.12
N ASP A 54 -16.89 -17.22 0.13
CA ASP A 54 -17.77 -17.51 1.27
C ASP A 54 -17.14 -17.07 2.62
N LEU A 55 -16.46 -15.92 2.61
CA LEU A 55 -15.73 -15.33 3.75
C LEU A 55 -14.53 -16.16 4.26
N VAL A 56 -14.00 -17.06 3.44
CA VAL A 56 -12.76 -17.79 3.69
C VAL A 56 -11.70 -17.30 2.72
N LEU A 57 -10.49 -17.03 3.20
CA LEU A 57 -9.38 -16.63 2.34
C LEU A 57 -9.10 -17.76 1.32
N ASP A 58 -9.25 -17.46 0.05
CA ASP A 58 -9.01 -18.38 -1.06
C ASP A 58 -7.67 -18.13 -1.74
N LYS A 59 -7.34 -16.87 -1.97
CA LYS A 59 -6.10 -16.49 -2.68
C LYS A 59 -5.52 -15.19 -2.14
N GLU A 60 -4.23 -15.08 -2.27
CA GLU A 60 -3.45 -13.89 -1.98
C GLU A 60 -2.57 -13.54 -3.18
N PHE A 61 -2.46 -12.26 -3.49
CA PHE A 61 -1.64 -11.73 -4.57
C PHE A 61 -0.80 -10.58 -4.02
N SER A 62 0.52 -10.76 -3.95
CA SER A 62 1.44 -9.70 -3.58
C SER A 62 1.58 -8.70 -4.72
N THR A 63 1.44 -7.42 -4.41
CA THR A 63 1.59 -6.34 -5.38
C THR A 63 2.93 -5.64 -5.22
N PRO A 64 3.45 -4.98 -6.26
CA PRO A 64 4.66 -4.14 -6.14
C PRO A 64 4.35 -2.75 -5.56
N PHE A 65 3.12 -2.51 -5.10
CA PHE A 65 2.67 -1.19 -4.67
C PHE A 65 2.86 -0.97 -3.17
N THR A 66 3.19 0.26 -2.81
CA THR A 66 3.26 0.73 -1.42
C THR A 66 1.98 1.47 -1.03
N SER A 67 1.28 2.04 -2.03
CA SER A 67 0.00 2.72 -1.88
C SER A 67 -0.88 2.49 -3.09
N ILE A 68 -2.18 2.67 -2.94
CA ILE A 68 -3.14 2.61 -4.04
C ILE A 68 -4.22 3.66 -3.92
N SER A 69 -4.87 3.93 -5.06
CA SER A 69 -6.17 4.58 -5.13
C SER A 69 -7.06 3.88 -6.16
N ASN A 70 -8.36 4.22 -6.17
CA ASN A 70 -9.30 3.76 -7.19
C ASN A 70 -9.39 2.22 -7.33
N PHE A 71 -9.70 1.54 -6.25
CA PHE A 71 -9.89 0.10 -6.26
C PHE A 71 -11.30 -0.28 -6.75
N SER A 72 -11.38 -1.11 -7.78
CA SER A 72 -12.65 -1.59 -8.34
C SER A 72 -12.53 -3.04 -8.80
N VAL A 73 -13.61 -3.80 -8.70
CA VAL A 73 -13.67 -5.20 -9.12
C VAL A 73 -14.75 -5.40 -10.16
N PHE A 74 -14.38 -6.01 -11.28
CA PHE A 74 -15.31 -6.39 -12.34
C PHE A 74 -14.95 -7.76 -12.91
N ARG A 75 -15.89 -8.70 -12.93
CA ARG A 75 -15.74 -10.06 -13.47
C ARG A 75 -14.47 -10.79 -12.98
N LYS A 76 -14.17 -10.71 -11.67
CA LYS A 76 -12.97 -11.28 -11.01
C LYS A 76 -11.64 -10.67 -11.42
N LYS A 77 -11.66 -9.54 -12.10
CA LYS A 77 -10.50 -8.71 -12.35
C LYS A 77 -10.56 -7.51 -11.44
N VAL A 78 -9.42 -7.10 -10.96
CA VAL A 78 -9.27 -5.91 -10.13
C VAL A 78 -8.61 -4.83 -10.95
N LEU A 79 -9.21 -3.66 -10.99
CA LEU A 79 -8.64 -2.45 -11.55
C LEU A 79 -8.28 -1.51 -10.41
N LEU A 80 -7.07 -1.02 -10.41
CA LEU A 80 -6.59 -0.08 -9.39
C LEU A 80 -5.52 0.86 -9.94
N THR A 81 -5.31 1.97 -9.24
CA THR A 81 -4.14 2.82 -9.45
C THR A 81 -3.14 2.53 -8.34
N GLY A 82 -1.97 2.03 -8.70
CA GLY A 82 -0.90 1.69 -7.77
C GLY A 82 0.23 2.72 -7.78
N TYR A 83 0.85 2.95 -6.62
CA TYR A 83 2.00 3.83 -6.42
C TYR A 83 3.14 3.05 -5.81
N GLY A 84 4.36 3.37 -6.17
CA GLY A 84 5.56 2.72 -5.66
C GLY A 84 6.65 3.70 -5.28
N SER A 85 7.76 3.19 -4.77
CA SER A 85 8.89 4.03 -4.33
C SER A 85 9.71 4.63 -5.48
N ASP A 86 9.57 4.09 -6.69
CA ASP A 86 10.35 4.45 -7.87
C ASP A 86 9.49 4.70 -9.13
N PHE A 87 8.19 4.83 -8.96
CA PHE A 87 7.27 5.22 -10.02
C PHE A 87 6.07 5.99 -9.48
N LEU A 88 5.49 6.81 -10.34
CA LEU A 88 4.23 7.50 -10.08
C LEU A 88 3.03 6.55 -10.24
N GLY A 89 1.83 7.05 -9.99
CA GLY A 89 0.62 6.26 -10.10
C GLY A 89 0.45 5.60 -11.47
N ILE A 90 0.27 4.29 -11.47
CA ILE A 90 -0.01 3.50 -12.66
C ILE A 90 -1.35 2.80 -12.54
N VAL A 91 -2.10 2.75 -13.64
CA VAL A 91 -3.37 2.01 -13.70
C VAL A 91 -3.08 0.59 -14.14
N VAL A 92 -3.46 -0.37 -13.32
CA VAL A 92 -3.23 -1.78 -13.60
C VAL A 92 -4.51 -2.61 -13.46
N GLU A 93 -4.57 -3.67 -14.26
CA GLU A 93 -5.55 -4.74 -14.13
C GLU A 93 -4.86 -5.97 -13.52
N ILE A 94 -5.46 -6.56 -12.50
CA ILE A 94 -5.02 -7.81 -11.89
C ILE A 94 -6.05 -8.89 -12.18
N ASP A 95 -5.65 -9.90 -12.94
CA ASP A 95 -6.43 -11.11 -13.19
C ASP A 95 -6.07 -12.17 -12.15
N PHE A 96 -6.95 -12.39 -11.17
CA PHE A 96 -6.73 -13.35 -10.10
C PHE A 96 -6.72 -14.82 -10.57
N ALA A 97 -7.41 -15.12 -11.65
CA ALA A 97 -7.42 -16.48 -12.19
C ALA A 97 -6.08 -16.84 -12.80
N LYS A 98 -5.48 -15.90 -13.52
CA LYS A 98 -4.21 -16.09 -14.21
C LYS A 98 -2.99 -15.70 -13.38
N LYS A 99 -3.20 -15.00 -12.26
CA LYS A 99 -2.14 -14.38 -11.43
C LYS A 99 -1.26 -13.40 -12.24
N VAL A 100 -1.87 -12.63 -13.11
CA VAL A 100 -1.18 -11.67 -13.98
C VAL A 100 -1.59 -10.26 -13.60
N LEU A 101 -0.59 -9.40 -13.48
CA LEU A 101 -0.73 -7.95 -13.38
C LEU A 101 -0.33 -7.38 -14.74
N SER A 102 -1.21 -6.58 -15.35
CA SER A 102 -0.97 -5.91 -16.62
C SER A 102 -1.23 -4.42 -16.50
N ASN A 103 -0.38 -3.63 -17.13
CA ASN A 103 -0.57 -2.19 -17.21
C ASN A 103 -1.74 -1.90 -18.16
N PHE A 104 -2.61 -0.97 -17.77
CA PHE A 104 -3.76 -0.59 -18.56
C PHE A 104 -3.42 0.49 -19.60
N PHE A 105 -2.42 1.32 -19.30
CA PHE A 105 -1.90 2.36 -20.17
C PHE A 105 -0.38 2.24 -20.29
N GLU A 106 0.18 2.76 -21.38
CA GLU A 106 1.63 2.94 -21.47
C GLU A 106 2.08 3.84 -20.32
N GLN A 107 3.03 3.31 -19.56
CA GLN A 107 3.56 4.02 -18.42
C GLN A 107 4.51 5.10 -18.90
N ILE A 108 4.24 6.34 -18.54
CA ILE A 108 5.20 7.42 -18.70
C ILE A 108 6.25 7.25 -17.59
N TYR A 109 7.39 6.68 -17.93
CA TYR A 109 8.54 6.66 -17.04
C TYR A 109 9.21 8.02 -17.09
N ILE A 110 9.28 8.68 -15.97
CA ILE A 110 10.17 9.82 -15.80
C ILE A 110 11.52 9.21 -15.45
N ASP A 111 12.52 9.38 -16.33
CA ASP A 111 13.85 8.77 -16.16
C ASP A 111 14.50 9.06 -14.81
N HIS A 112 14.20 10.20 -14.23
CA HIS A 112 14.69 10.61 -12.90
C HIS A 112 14.19 9.73 -11.74
N ILE A 113 13.10 9.01 -11.89
CA ILE A 113 12.53 8.17 -10.83
C ILE A 113 13.35 6.88 -10.68
N LYS A 114 13.96 6.39 -11.76
CA LYS A 114 14.77 5.16 -11.71
C LYS A 114 15.99 5.29 -10.80
N ASP A 115 16.54 6.49 -10.71
CA ASP A 115 17.72 6.81 -9.90
C ASP A 115 17.33 7.37 -8.51
N SER A 116 16.11 7.11 -8.06
CA SER A 116 15.62 7.57 -6.77
C SER A 116 16.13 6.71 -5.60
N SER A 117 16.37 7.36 -4.46
CA SER A 117 16.63 6.65 -3.22
C SER A 117 15.37 5.91 -2.76
N LYS A 118 15.49 4.61 -2.52
CA LYS A 118 14.37 3.77 -2.09
C LYS A 118 14.25 3.75 -0.57
N PRO A 119 13.02 3.70 -0.02
CA PRO A 119 12.81 3.61 1.40
C PRO A 119 13.29 2.25 1.94
N GLU A 120 14.17 2.27 2.92
CA GLU A 120 14.54 1.11 3.71
C GLU A 120 13.70 1.12 5.00
N THR A 121 13.06 0.01 5.32
CA THR A 121 12.33 -0.15 6.59
C THR A 121 13.32 -0.12 7.76
N PHE A 122 13.10 0.79 8.69
CA PHE A 122 13.95 0.97 9.85
C PHE A 122 13.12 0.98 11.14
N TRP A 123 13.48 0.11 12.06
CA TRP A 123 12.83 -0.01 13.37
C TRP A 123 13.80 0.43 14.46
N PHE A 124 13.33 1.23 15.40
CA PHE A 124 14.13 1.69 16.52
C PHE A 124 13.28 1.83 17.79
N LYS A 125 13.95 1.90 18.93
CA LYS A 125 13.31 2.23 20.20
C LYS A 125 13.12 3.73 20.29
N GLY A 126 11.87 4.17 20.31
CA GLY A 126 11.48 5.55 20.48
C GLY A 126 11.22 5.91 21.94
N PHE A 127 10.31 6.86 22.14
CA PHE A 127 9.92 7.29 23.49
C PHE A 127 9.34 6.13 24.30
N GLU A 128 9.71 6.04 25.58
CA GLU A 128 9.32 4.96 26.49
C GLU A 128 9.67 3.55 25.97
N ASP A 129 10.79 3.39 25.27
CA ASP A 129 11.23 2.13 24.65
C ASP A 129 10.23 1.50 23.68
N LYS A 130 9.23 2.25 23.23
CA LYS A 130 8.25 1.78 22.24
C LYS A 130 8.93 1.59 20.90
N ILE A 131 8.68 0.44 20.28
CA ILE A 131 9.20 0.15 18.94
C ILE A 131 8.51 1.08 17.94
N THR A 132 9.33 1.84 17.22
CA THR A 132 8.89 2.85 16.27
C THR A 132 9.37 2.48 14.87
N HIS A 133 8.44 2.53 13.91
CA HIS A 133 8.73 2.32 12.49
C HIS A 133 9.11 3.64 11.80
N SER A 134 10.07 3.57 10.89
CA SER A 134 10.42 4.68 10.00
C SER A 134 10.94 4.17 8.66
N PHE A 135 11.04 5.06 7.69
CA PHE A 135 11.76 4.84 6.45
C PHE A 135 13.06 5.61 6.46
N LEU A 136 14.14 4.94 6.08
CA LEU A 136 15.45 5.53 5.85
C LEU A 136 15.70 5.64 4.34
N TYR A 137 15.98 6.84 3.87
CA TYR A 137 16.41 7.10 2.50
C TYR A 137 17.89 7.46 2.51
N ARG A 138 18.71 6.67 1.84
CA ARG A 138 20.14 6.93 1.76
C ARG A 138 20.45 7.92 0.64
N PRO A 139 21.44 8.82 0.81
CA PRO A 139 21.86 9.68 -0.27
C PRO A 139 22.38 8.84 -1.44
N LEU A 140 22.05 9.25 -2.67
CA LEU A 140 22.53 8.59 -3.90
C LEU A 140 23.98 8.94 -4.23
N VAL A 141 24.48 10.03 -3.65
CA VAL A 141 25.83 10.54 -3.89
C VAL A 141 26.65 10.38 -2.61
N ASP A 142 27.66 9.55 -2.66
CA ASP A 142 28.54 9.29 -1.51
C ASP A 142 29.69 10.31 -1.44
N ASN A 143 29.33 11.61 -1.43
CA ASN A 143 30.30 12.70 -1.36
C ASN A 143 30.65 13.10 0.08
N PHE A 144 29.99 12.55 1.07
CA PHE A 144 30.15 12.92 2.45
C PHE A 144 30.50 11.72 3.33
N ARG A 145 31.57 11.84 4.07
CA ARG A 145 31.97 10.82 5.06
C ARG A 145 30.90 10.64 6.17
N LYS A 146 30.16 11.69 6.47
CA LYS A 146 29.03 11.72 7.42
C LYS A 146 27.99 12.70 6.86
N PRO A 147 27.04 12.26 6.05
CA PRO A 147 25.98 13.12 5.56
C PRO A 147 25.11 13.62 6.72
N PRO A 148 24.56 14.84 6.64
CA PRO A 148 23.59 15.32 7.60
C PRO A 148 22.34 14.43 7.58
N LEU A 149 21.74 14.23 8.76
CA LEU A 149 20.49 13.51 8.91
C LEU A 149 19.32 14.49 8.93
N LEU A 150 18.41 14.36 7.99
CA LEU A 150 17.13 15.05 8.00
C LEU A 150 16.06 14.12 8.57
N VAL A 151 15.39 14.54 9.63
CA VAL A 151 14.30 13.79 10.25
C VAL A 151 12.99 14.48 9.95
N ARG A 152 12.05 13.73 9.40
CA ARG A 152 10.68 14.19 9.12
C ARG A 152 9.69 13.33 9.87
N ALA A 153 8.81 13.93 10.64
CA ALA A 153 7.68 13.26 11.27
C ALA A 153 6.39 13.56 10.48
N HIS A 154 5.47 12.62 10.46
CA HIS A 154 4.13 12.87 9.92
C HIS A 154 3.33 13.80 10.86
N SER A 155 2.34 14.48 10.30
CA SER A 155 1.44 15.33 11.07
C SER A 155 0.32 14.52 11.73
N GLY A 156 -0.07 14.92 12.95
CA GLY A 156 -1.19 14.32 13.69
C GLY A 156 -0.96 12.89 14.16
N PRO A 157 -1.84 12.38 15.04
CA PRO A 157 -1.62 11.08 15.72
C PRO A 157 -1.86 9.87 14.83
N THR A 158 -2.49 10.04 13.69
CA THR A 158 -3.02 8.95 12.86
C THR A 158 -2.63 9.04 11.39
N SER A 159 -1.74 9.97 11.05
CA SER A 159 -1.11 10.01 9.74
C SER A 159 0.01 8.97 9.64
N PHE A 160 0.48 8.67 8.43
CA PHE A 160 1.58 7.75 8.19
C PHE A 160 2.29 8.11 6.87
N PHE A 161 3.49 7.55 6.70
CA PHE A 161 4.18 7.51 5.42
C PHE A 161 4.00 6.13 4.80
N ASP A 162 3.75 6.05 3.50
CA ASP A 162 3.49 4.81 2.78
C ASP A 162 4.67 4.31 1.93
N GLY A 163 5.79 5.04 1.97
CA GLY A 163 6.98 4.71 1.20
C GLY A 163 6.87 4.93 -0.31
N SER A 164 5.78 5.54 -0.79
CA SER A 164 5.64 5.92 -2.19
C SER A 164 6.63 7.01 -2.57
N TYR A 165 6.91 7.13 -3.88
CA TYR A 165 7.76 8.17 -4.41
C TYR A 165 7.32 9.56 -3.95
N ASN A 166 8.27 10.30 -3.40
CA ASN A 166 8.05 11.67 -2.95
C ASN A 166 9.20 12.55 -3.44
N SER A 167 8.89 13.50 -4.32
CA SER A 167 9.89 14.38 -4.94
C SER A 167 10.62 15.25 -3.93
N GLU A 168 9.96 15.66 -2.85
CA GLU A 168 10.59 16.44 -1.77
C GLU A 168 11.65 15.62 -1.03
N VAL A 169 11.33 14.36 -0.73
CA VAL A 169 12.29 13.42 -0.11
C VAL A 169 13.49 13.19 -1.04
N GLN A 170 13.24 13.01 -2.33
CA GLN A 170 14.30 12.80 -3.32
C GLN A 170 15.19 14.03 -3.51
N TYR A 171 14.62 15.22 -3.42
CA TYR A 171 15.39 16.46 -3.50
C TYR A 171 16.43 16.56 -2.37
N TRP A 172 16.04 16.21 -1.16
CA TRP A 172 16.91 16.25 0.02
C TRP A 172 17.87 15.05 0.12
#